data_87a77c52518acce519220ca5d5afa11a
#
_entry.id   87a77c52518acce519220ca5d5afa11a
#
_cell.length_a   1.000
_cell.length_b   1.000
_cell.length_c   1.000
_cell.angle_alpha   90.00
_cell.angle_beta   90.00
_cell.angle_gamma   90.00
#
_symmetry.space_group_name_H-M   'P 1'
#
loop_
_entity.id
_entity.type
_entity.pdbx_description
1 polymer ?
#
loop_
_entity_poly.entity_id
_entity_poly.type
_entity_poly.pdbx_seq_one_letter_code
_entity_poly.pdbx_strand_id
1 'polypeptide(L)'
;AMQEKQVTVGNNTFKLDLPFFVLATQNPIEQEGTYPLPEAQADRFLLKIKVGYPSFEEEVEITNRYSSVLREHRLKTLLNKNHLLSLQTLTRQVPIANDIKNRAIKIITATRTNKDVIHYGASPRASIGILLASKARALVKGRNHVSAEDINEMAYPILRHRIILNFEAERKGMTTDDAIKHILDKVK
;
A
#
# COMPACT_ATOMS: atom_id res chain seq x y z
N ALA A 1 11.88 4.00 -13.20
CA ALA A 1 12.11 2.56 -12.97
C ALA A 1 10.83 1.80 -12.60
N MET A 2 10.04 2.28 -11.62
CA MET A 2 8.91 1.52 -11.04
C MET A 2 7.81 1.12 -12.05
N GLN A 3 7.41 2.01 -12.94
CA GLN A 3 6.34 1.75 -13.93
C GLN A 3 6.89 1.20 -15.25
N GLU A 4 8.00 1.76 -15.69
CA GLU A 4 8.57 1.48 -17.01
C GLU A 4 9.45 0.22 -17.01
N LYS A 5 9.77 -0.32 -15.81
CA LYS A 5 10.62 -1.51 -15.60
C LYS A 5 11.94 -1.41 -16.35
N GLN A 6 12.48 -0.21 -16.42
CA GLN A 6 13.75 0.10 -17.04
C GLN A 6 14.43 1.29 -16.36
N VAL A 7 15.73 1.38 -16.46
CA VAL A 7 16.56 2.48 -15.97
C VAL A 7 17.42 2.99 -17.12
N THR A 8 17.43 4.31 -17.32
CA THR A 8 18.29 4.96 -18.28
C THR A 8 19.46 5.63 -17.55
N VAL A 9 20.68 5.29 -17.94
CA VAL A 9 21.91 5.88 -17.41
C VAL A 9 22.71 6.44 -18.58
N GLY A 10 22.83 7.76 -18.66
CA GLY A 10 23.35 8.43 -19.83
C GLY A 10 22.48 8.12 -21.06
N ASN A 11 23.09 7.58 -22.12
CA ASN A 11 22.41 7.22 -23.37
C ASN A 11 21.94 5.74 -23.41
N ASN A 12 22.18 4.96 -22.36
CA ASN A 12 21.87 3.55 -22.35
C ASN A 12 20.63 3.26 -21.49
N THR A 13 19.69 2.48 -22.03
CA THR A 13 18.50 2.01 -21.31
C THR A 13 18.62 0.54 -20.99
N PHE A 14 18.54 0.21 -19.72
CA PHE A 14 18.60 -1.15 -19.17
C PHE A 14 17.22 -1.61 -18.73
N LYS A 15 16.74 -2.73 -19.27
CA LYS A 15 15.51 -3.38 -18.79
C LYS A 15 15.78 -4.07 -17.45
N LEU A 16 14.84 -3.95 -16.53
CA LEU A 16 14.90 -4.60 -15.22
C LEU A 16 14.26 -5.98 -15.31
N ASP A 17 14.94 -6.98 -14.74
CA ASP A 17 14.44 -8.34 -14.67
C ASP A 17 13.17 -8.44 -13.81
N LEU A 18 12.22 -9.25 -14.26
CA LEU A 18 11.00 -9.53 -13.51
C LEU A 18 11.16 -10.74 -12.60
N PRO A 19 10.52 -10.80 -11.45
CA PRO A 19 9.71 -9.73 -10.84
C PRO A 19 10.57 -8.60 -10.28
N PHE A 20 10.23 -7.35 -10.61
CA PHE A 20 10.87 -6.15 -10.06
C PHE A 20 9.96 -5.50 -9.01
N PHE A 21 10.52 -5.19 -7.87
CA PHE A 21 9.80 -4.61 -6.74
C PHE A 21 10.65 -3.53 -6.07
N VAL A 22 10.02 -2.42 -5.70
CA VAL A 22 10.65 -1.34 -4.95
C VAL A 22 10.05 -1.26 -3.56
N LEU A 23 10.91 -1.42 -2.56
CA LEU A 23 10.59 -1.19 -1.16
C LEU A 23 11.36 0.04 -0.69
N ALA A 24 10.65 1.01 -0.13
CA ALA A 24 11.24 2.20 0.47
C ALA A 24 10.78 2.33 1.91
N THR A 25 11.66 2.74 2.80
CA THR A 25 11.36 3.05 4.19
C THR A 25 11.37 4.56 4.40
N GLN A 26 10.53 5.04 5.30
CA GLN A 26 10.48 6.42 5.73
C GLN A 26 10.45 6.45 7.25
N ASN A 27 11.42 7.13 7.87
CA ASN A 27 11.43 7.33 9.32
C ASN A 27 10.76 8.69 9.62
N PRO A 28 9.59 8.73 10.27
CA PRO A 28 8.91 9.98 10.57
C PRO A 28 9.66 10.87 11.57
N ILE A 29 10.60 10.31 12.37
CA ILE A 29 11.34 11.05 13.40
C ILE A 29 12.50 11.85 12.76
N GLU A 30 13.08 11.39 11.66
CA GLU A 30 14.21 12.02 10.99
C GLU A 30 13.82 13.06 9.92
N GLN A 31 12.61 13.60 9.98
CA GLN A 31 12.11 14.56 8.95
C GLN A 31 12.66 15.97 9.12
N GLU A 32 13.36 16.30 10.20
CA GLU A 32 14.08 17.58 10.31
C GLU A 32 15.24 17.61 9.30
N GLY A 33 15.06 18.41 8.24
CA GLY A 33 16.06 18.60 7.17
C GLY A 33 15.88 17.75 5.91
N THR A 34 14.87 16.86 5.83
CA THR A 34 14.57 16.10 4.61
C THR A 34 13.31 16.62 3.93
N TYR A 35 13.35 16.81 2.62
CA TYR A 35 12.14 17.13 1.85
C TYR A 35 11.25 15.89 1.73
N PRO A 36 9.95 15.99 2.04
CA PRO A 36 9.02 14.89 1.82
C PRO A 36 9.01 14.53 0.33
N LEU A 37 8.80 13.25 0.05
CA LEU A 37 8.68 12.78 -1.34
C LEU A 37 7.51 13.52 -2.03
N PRO A 38 7.71 14.14 -3.20
CA PRO A 38 6.64 14.81 -3.92
C PRO A 38 5.45 13.86 -4.15
N GLU A 39 4.23 14.37 -4.02
CA GLU A 39 2.98 13.59 -4.09
C GLU A 39 2.89 12.73 -5.35
N ALA A 40 3.28 13.28 -6.51
CA ALA A 40 3.30 12.56 -7.78
C ALA A 40 4.27 11.36 -7.78
N GLN A 41 5.30 11.39 -6.95
CA GLN A 41 6.23 10.27 -6.77
C GLN A 41 5.70 9.28 -5.74
N ALA A 42 5.10 9.77 -4.64
CA ALA A 42 4.45 8.92 -3.64
C ALA A 42 3.30 8.11 -4.25
N ASP A 43 2.49 8.68 -5.15
CA ASP A 43 1.39 8.01 -5.85
C ASP A 43 1.83 6.80 -6.70
N ARG A 44 3.12 6.70 -7.04
CA ARG A 44 3.67 5.56 -7.81
C ARG A 44 3.86 4.30 -6.95
N PHE A 45 3.96 4.44 -5.63
CA PHE A 45 3.99 3.29 -4.72
C PHE A 45 2.60 2.68 -4.60
N LEU A 46 2.51 1.35 -4.64
CA LEU A 46 1.22 0.65 -4.55
C LEU A 46 0.59 0.81 -3.16
N LEU A 47 1.37 0.57 -2.11
CA LEU A 47 0.92 0.53 -0.73
C LEU A 47 1.81 1.42 0.15
N LYS A 48 1.22 2.05 1.17
CA LYS A 48 1.92 2.61 2.33
C LYS A 48 1.50 1.85 3.59
N ILE A 49 2.45 1.14 4.18
CA ILE A 49 2.25 0.35 5.40
C ILE A 49 2.74 1.18 6.59
N LYS A 50 1.94 1.26 7.64
CA LYS A 50 2.36 1.80 8.93
C LYS A 50 2.91 0.67 9.78
N VAL A 51 4.12 0.84 10.29
CA VAL A 51 4.73 -0.05 11.26
C VAL A 51 4.71 0.68 12.60
N GLY A 52 4.06 0.09 13.60
CA GLY A 52 4.02 0.60 14.96
C GLY A 52 5.22 0.15 15.78
N TYR A 53 5.27 0.61 17.03
CA TYR A 53 6.21 0.05 17.99
C TYR A 53 5.84 -1.40 18.33
N PRO A 54 6.81 -2.26 18.63
CA PRO A 54 6.56 -3.62 19.08
C PRO A 54 5.80 -3.62 20.42
N SER A 55 5.06 -4.68 20.71
CA SER A 55 4.52 -4.91 22.05
C SER A 55 5.64 -5.20 23.05
N PHE A 56 5.32 -5.17 24.35
CA PHE A 56 6.31 -5.49 25.39
C PHE A 56 6.92 -6.89 25.17
N GLU A 57 6.09 -7.87 24.84
CA GLU A 57 6.52 -9.26 24.61
C GLU A 57 7.43 -9.36 23.38
N GLU A 58 7.07 -8.68 22.30
CA GLU A 58 7.88 -8.61 21.08
C GLU A 58 9.21 -7.89 21.34
N GLU A 59 9.23 -6.83 22.15
CA GLU A 59 10.44 -6.10 22.51
C GLU A 59 11.39 -6.94 23.37
N VAL A 60 10.84 -7.73 24.30
CA VAL A 60 11.62 -8.73 25.07
C VAL A 60 12.21 -9.77 24.13
N GLU A 61 11.45 -10.26 23.13
CA GLU A 61 11.97 -11.22 22.16
C GLU A 61 13.09 -10.62 21.28
N ILE A 62 12.93 -9.38 20.81
CA ILE A 62 13.95 -8.63 20.06
C ILE A 62 15.22 -8.52 20.90
N THR A 63 15.08 -8.09 22.16
CA THR A 63 16.22 -7.92 23.09
C THR A 63 16.95 -9.25 23.29
N ASN A 64 16.24 -10.33 23.54
CA ASN A 64 16.82 -11.66 23.71
C ASN A 64 17.57 -12.15 22.47
N ARG A 65 17.06 -11.85 21.27
CA ARG A 65 17.69 -12.23 20.00
C ARG A 65 18.97 -11.45 19.69
N TYR A 66 19.00 -10.16 20.01
CA TYR A 66 20.07 -9.26 19.56
C TYR A 66 21.07 -8.89 20.66
N SER A 67 20.75 -9.12 21.94
CA SER A 67 21.70 -8.92 23.07
C SER A 67 22.58 -10.14 23.34
N SER A 68 22.25 -11.31 22.78
CA SER A 68 23.05 -12.53 22.87
C SER A 68 23.93 -12.72 21.62
N VAL A 69 24.76 -13.75 21.63
CA VAL A 69 25.63 -14.08 20.47
C VAL A 69 24.79 -14.18 19.20
N LEU A 70 25.06 -13.31 18.22
CA LEU A 70 24.38 -13.27 16.94
C LEU A 70 24.48 -14.63 16.22
N ARG A 71 23.38 -15.33 16.12
CA ARG A 71 23.28 -16.52 15.27
C ARG A 71 22.90 -16.10 13.86
N GLU A 72 23.72 -16.43 12.88
CA GLU A 72 23.33 -16.25 11.47
C GLU A 72 22.06 -17.03 11.18
N HIS A 73 20.96 -16.32 10.94
CA HIS A 73 19.73 -16.95 10.50
C HIS A 73 19.81 -17.24 9.00
N ARG A 74 20.05 -18.49 8.64
CA ARG A 74 19.97 -18.94 7.24
C ARG A 74 18.49 -19.03 6.83
N LEU A 75 18.05 -18.06 6.04
CA LEU A 75 16.72 -18.07 5.46
C LEU A 75 16.63 -19.11 4.35
N LYS A 76 15.56 -19.90 4.35
CA LYS A 76 15.26 -20.84 3.25
C LYS A 76 14.45 -20.12 2.18
N THR A 77 14.82 -20.29 0.91
CA THR A 77 14.03 -19.81 -0.22
C THR A 77 12.74 -20.60 -0.30
N LEU A 78 11.59 -19.94 -0.05
CA LEU A 78 10.25 -20.55 -0.13
C LEU A 78 9.65 -20.47 -1.53
N LEU A 79 9.89 -19.37 -2.23
CA LEU A 79 9.36 -19.10 -3.57
C LEU A 79 10.49 -18.69 -4.50
N ASN A 80 10.46 -19.18 -5.72
CA ASN A 80 11.37 -18.75 -6.79
C ASN A 80 10.69 -17.70 -7.71
N LYS A 81 11.47 -17.16 -8.66
CA LYS A 81 11.03 -16.18 -9.66
C LYS A 81 9.77 -16.63 -10.39
N ASN A 82 9.74 -17.87 -10.87
CA ASN A 82 8.63 -18.40 -11.66
C ASN A 82 7.36 -18.54 -10.83
N HIS A 83 7.48 -18.97 -9.57
CA HIS A 83 6.34 -19.02 -8.63
C HIS A 83 5.73 -17.65 -8.45
N LEU A 84 6.54 -16.59 -8.25
CA LEU A 84 6.04 -15.21 -8.07
C LEU A 84 5.33 -14.69 -9.33
N LEU A 85 5.89 -14.94 -10.53
CA LEU A 85 5.25 -14.53 -11.79
C LEU A 85 3.92 -15.25 -12.02
N SER A 86 3.86 -16.56 -11.70
CA SER A 86 2.62 -17.34 -11.77
C SER A 86 1.56 -16.81 -10.80
N LEU A 87 1.95 -16.47 -9.55
CA LEU A 87 1.04 -15.87 -8.55
C LEU A 87 0.54 -14.49 -9.00
N GLN A 88 1.37 -13.67 -9.63
CA GLN A 88 0.94 -12.39 -10.20
C GLN A 88 -0.10 -12.57 -11.30
N THR A 89 0.08 -13.58 -12.15
CA THR A 89 -0.88 -13.92 -13.21
C THR A 89 -2.19 -14.43 -12.61
N LEU A 90 -2.12 -15.35 -11.66
CA LEU A 90 -3.28 -15.88 -10.93
C LEU A 90 -4.07 -14.77 -10.23
N THR A 91 -3.39 -13.83 -9.57
CA THR A 91 -4.01 -12.68 -8.91
C THR A 91 -4.88 -11.89 -9.88
N ARG A 92 -4.42 -11.66 -11.11
CA ARG A 92 -5.19 -10.92 -12.11
C ARG A 92 -6.47 -11.66 -12.54
N GLN A 93 -6.47 -12.98 -12.50
CA GLN A 93 -7.61 -13.83 -12.86
C GLN A 93 -8.67 -13.95 -11.78
N VAL A 94 -8.37 -13.56 -10.51
CA VAL A 94 -9.36 -13.61 -9.43
C VAL A 94 -10.61 -12.80 -9.81
N PRO A 95 -11.81 -13.41 -9.81
CA PRO A 95 -13.04 -12.72 -10.16
C PRO A 95 -13.43 -11.72 -9.08
N ILE A 96 -14.07 -10.65 -9.51
CA ILE A 96 -14.68 -9.64 -8.66
C ILE A 96 -16.08 -9.33 -9.19
N ALA A 97 -17.08 -9.38 -8.32
CA ALA A 97 -18.45 -9.04 -8.68
C ALA A 97 -18.58 -7.53 -8.99
N ASN A 98 -19.49 -7.18 -9.88
CA ASN A 98 -19.63 -5.80 -10.36
C ASN A 98 -20.03 -4.82 -9.24
N ASP A 99 -20.83 -5.24 -8.28
CA ASP A 99 -21.20 -4.46 -7.09
C ASP A 99 -19.98 -4.13 -6.24
N ILE A 100 -19.12 -5.11 -5.96
CA ILE A 100 -17.87 -4.95 -5.21
C ILE A 100 -16.89 -4.03 -5.95
N LYS A 101 -16.76 -4.22 -7.27
CA LYS A 101 -15.96 -3.34 -8.13
C LYS A 101 -16.47 -1.90 -8.09
N ASN A 102 -17.79 -1.72 -8.25
CA ASN A 102 -18.41 -0.40 -8.19
C ASN A 102 -18.25 0.26 -6.83
N ARG A 103 -18.37 -0.50 -5.72
CA ARG A 103 -18.08 -0.03 -4.37
C ARG A 103 -16.65 0.49 -4.25
N ALA A 104 -15.66 -0.26 -4.74
CA ALA A 104 -14.27 0.18 -4.73
C ALA A 104 -14.08 1.52 -5.47
N ILE A 105 -14.70 1.68 -6.64
CA ILE A 105 -14.63 2.92 -7.42
C ILE A 105 -15.36 4.05 -6.69
N LYS A 106 -16.52 3.81 -6.06
CA LYS A 106 -17.24 4.80 -5.25
C LYS A 106 -16.37 5.31 -4.09
N ILE A 107 -15.66 4.44 -3.40
CA ILE A 107 -14.72 4.82 -2.32
C ILE A 107 -13.65 5.77 -2.87
N ILE A 108 -13.01 5.45 -3.99
CA ILE A 108 -11.97 6.31 -4.58
C ILE A 108 -12.55 7.64 -5.05
N THR A 109 -13.71 7.64 -5.71
CA THR A 109 -14.33 8.89 -6.18
C THR A 109 -14.81 9.76 -5.02
N ALA A 110 -15.28 9.15 -3.92
CA ALA A 110 -15.66 9.88 -2.70
C ALA A 110 -14.48 10.66 -2.10
N THR A 111 -13.23 10.20 -2.26
CA THR A 111 -12.05 10.99 -1.83
C THR A 111 -11.94 12.31 -2.57
N ARG A 112 -12.46 12.42 -3.81
CA ARG A 112 -12.36 13.63 -4.64
C ARG A 112 -13.50 14.61 -4.39
N THR A 113 -14.64 14.10 -3.95
CA THR A 113 -15.86 14.89 -3.73
C THR A 113 -16.05 15.33 -2.28
N ASN A 114 -15.43 14.66 -1.31
CA ASN A 114 -15.54 14.98 0.12
C ASN A 114 -14.62 16.15 0.51
N LYS A 115 -14.99 17.36 0.08
CA LYS A 115 -14.21 18.58 0.31
C LYS A 115 -14.23 19.06 1.76
N ASP A 116 -15.14 18.56 2.59
CA ASP A 116 -15.22 18.89 4.01
C ASP A 116 -13.97 18.44 4.79
N VAL A 117 -13.30 17.40 4.31
CA VAL A 117 -12.16 16.78 4.99
C VAL A 117 -10.93 16.68 4.09
N ILE A 118 -11.12 16.48 2.77
CA ILE A 118 -10.05 16.17 1.82
C ILE A 118 -9.83 17.34 0.87
N HIS A 119 -8.61 17.86 0.85
CA HIS A 119 -8.18 18.87 -0.11
C HIS A 119 -7.92 18.25 -1.48
N TYR A 120 -7.07 17.20 -1.54
CA TYR A 120 -6.80 16.44 -2.76
C TYR A 120 -7.16 14.96 -2.58
N GLY A 121 -8.00 14.45 -3.48
CA GLY A 121 -8.38 13.04 -3.52
C GLY A 121 -7.45 12.18 -4.39
N ALA A 122 -7.62 10.88 -4.28
CA ALA A 122 -6.76 9.90 -4.91
C ALA A 122 -6.88 9.86 -6.46
N SER A 123 -5.77 9.59 -7.13
CA SER A 123 -5.68 9.44 -8.59
C SER A 123 -6.34 8.14 -9.09
N PRO A 124 -6.56 7.96 -10.42
CA PRO A 124 -7.02 6.69 -10.99
C PRO A 124 -6.10 5.49 -10.71
N ARG A 125 -4.81 5.72 -10.37
CA ARG A 125 -3.90 4.65 -9.91
C ARG A 125 -4.43 3.95 -8.66
N ALA A 126 -5.09 4.69 -7.76
CA ALA A 126 -5.72 4.11 -6.58
C ALA A 126 -6.85 3.14 -6.95
N SER A 127 -7.65 3.45 -7.99
CA SER A 127 -8.72 2.56 -8.45
C SER A 127 -8.17 1.23 -8.97
N ILE A 128 -7.07 1.25 -9.72
CA ILE A 128 -6.40 0.05 -10.19
C ILE A 128 -5.75 -0.68 -9.01
N GLY A 129 -5.07 0.07 -8.14
CA GLY A 129 -4.35 -0.46 -6.98
C GLY A 129 -5.26 -1.21 -6.02
N ILE A 130 -6.41 -0.64 -5.65
CA ILE A 130 -7.33 -1.25 -4.68
C ILE A 130 -7.90 -2.58 -5.22
N LEU A 131 -8.23 -2.65 -6.51
CA LEU A 131 -8.73 -3.89 -7.12
C LEU A 131 -7.65 -4.98 -7.15
N LEU A 132 -6.41 -4.63 -7.54
CA LEU A 132 -5.30 -5.60 -7.59
C LEU A 132 -4.90 -6.07 -6.19
N ALA A 133 -4.79 -5.18 -5.23
CA ALA A 133 -4.44 -5.52 -3.85
C ALA A 133 -5.53 -6.37 -3.18
N SER A 134 -6.82 -6.07 -3.42
CA SER A 134 -7.93 -6.87 -2.90
C SER A 134 -7.97 -8.28 -3.51
N LYS A 135 -7.66 -8.43 -4.79
CA LYS A 135 -7.53 -9.75 -5.43
C LYS A 135 -6.38 -10.55 -4.82
N ALA A 136 -5.23 -9.91 -4.59
CA ALA A 136 -4.09 -10.55 -3.93
C ALA A 136 -4.44 -10.95 -2.48
N ARG A 137 -5.11 -10.07 -1.71
CA ARG A 137 -5.57 -10.37 -0.36
C ARG A 137 -6.52 -11.58 -0.32
N ALA A 138 -7.47 -11.65 -1.24
CA ALA A 138 -8.39 -12.78 -1.34
C ALA A 138 -7.64 -14.10 -1.51
N LEU A 139 -6.64 -14.15 -2.41
CA LEU A 139 -5.80 -15.34 -2.59
C LEU A 139 -4.98 -15.70 -1.35
N VAL A 140 -4.36 -14.72 -0.71
CA VAL A 140 -3.59 -14.93 0.54
C VAL A 140 -4.49 -15.48 1.65
N LYS A 141 -5.76 -15.09 1.66
CA LYS A 141 -6.79 -15.63 2.59
C LYS A 141 -7.41 -16.95 2.13
N GLY A 142 -6.88 -17.58 1.08
CA GLY A 142 -7.37 -18.85 0.54
C GLY A 142 -8.71 -18.77 -0.19
N ARG A 143 -9.14 -17.59 -0.60
CA ARG A 143 -10.40 -17.39 -1.33
C ARG A 143 -10.18 -17.18 -2.81
N ASN A 144 -11.12 -17.63 -3.62
CA ASN A 144 -11.08 -17.53 -5.07
C ASN A 144 -11.87 -16.33 -5.63
N HIS A 145 -12.40 -15.45 -4.79
CA HIS A 145 -13.13 -14.24 -5.17
C HIS A 145 -12.89 -13.11 -4.17
N VAL A 146 -13.07 -11.88 -4.61
CA VAL A 146 -12.94 -10.67 -3.79
C VAL A 146 -14.22 -10.39 -3.02
N SER A 147 -14.10 -10.06 -1.74
CA SER A 147 -15.20 -9.62 -0.87
C SER A 147 -15.15 -8.10 -0.61
N ALA A 148 -16.24 -7.54 -0.06
CA ALA A 148 -16.27 -6.14 0.37
C ALA A 148 -15.24 -5.85 1.47
N GLU A 149 -14.98 -6.84 2.35
CA GLU A 149 -13.95 -6.74 3.37
C GLU A 149 -12.55 -6.53 2.78
N ASP A 150 -12.22 -7.22 1.67
CA ASP A 150 -10.92 -7.03 1.02
C ASP A 150 -10.74 -5.60 0.51
N ILE A 151 -11.80 -5.00 -0.02
CA ILE A 151 -11.79 -3.60 -0.45
C ILE A 151 -11.57 -2.67 0.74
N ASN A 152 -12.30 -2.89 1.84
CA ASN A 152 -12.21 -2.06 3.04
C ASN A 152 -10.80 -2.10 3.64
N GLU A 153 -10.24 -3.28 3.81
CA GLU A 153 -8.90 -3.47 4.36
C GLU A 153 -7.79 -2.86 3.47
N MET A 154 -7.93 -3.03 2.15
CA MET A 154 -6.95 -2.48 1.22
C MET A 154 -7.10 -0.99 0.98
N ALA A 155 -8.24 -0.38 1.34
CA ALA A 155 -8.44 1.06 1.23
C ALA A 155 -7.40 1.86 2.03
N TYR A 156 -7.08 1.44 3.25
CA TYR A 156 -6.11 2.12 4.11
C TYR A 156 -4.70 2.19 3.50
N PRO A 157 -4.03 1.08 3.22
CA PRO A 157 -2.67 1.14 2.68
C PRO A 157 -2.59 1.73 1.27
N ILE A 158 -3.70 1.71 0.51
CA ILE A 158 -3.76 2.30 -0.84
C ILE A 158 -3.94 3.81 -0.78
N LEU A 159 -4.77 4.34 0.14
CA LEU A 159 -5.18 5.74 0.14
C LEU A 159 -4.31 6.64 1.02
N ARG A 160 -3.66 6.11 2.07
CA ARG A 160 -2.91 6.90 3.07
C ARG A 160 -1.93 7.92 2.48
N HIS A 161 -1.30 7.59 1.37
CA HIS A 161 -0.30 8.41 0.70
C HIS A 161 -0.81 9.09 -0.57
N ARG A 162 -2.12 9.02 -0.81
CA ARG A 162 -2.78 9.54 -2.01
C ARG A 162 -3.85 10.57 -1.74
N ILE A 163 -4.22 10.74 -0.47
CA ILE A 163 -5.16 11.78 -0.05
C ILE A 163 -4.44 12.81 0.80
N ILE A 164 -4.81 14.06 0.61
CA ILE A 164 -4.33 15.19 1.40
C ILE A 164 -5.53 15.78 2.11
N LEU A 165 -5.42 15.90 3.42
CA LEU A 165 -6.44 16.52 4.24
C LEU A 165 -6.50 18.01 3.98
N ASN A 166 -7.64 18.64 4.27
CA ASN A 166 -7.73 20.09 4.28
C ASN A 166 -7.22 20.64 5.63
N PHE A 167 -6.93 21.93 5.66
CA PHE A 167 -6.37 22.59 6.83
C PHE A 167 -7.25 22.43 8.09
N GLU A 168 -8.57 22.44 7.94
CA GLU A 168 -9.47 22.28 9.09
C GLU A 168 -9.41 20.87 9.70
N ALA A 169 -9.33 19.85 8.86
CA ALA A 169 -9.21 18.47 9.31
C ALA A 169 -7.87 18.24 10.02
N GLU A 170 -6.76 18.76 9.46
CA GLU A 170 -5.45 18.69 10.10
C GLU A 170 -5.41 19.44 11.43
N ARG A 171 -5.99 20.63 11.50
CA ARG A 171 -6.08 21.42 12.76
C ARG A 171 -6.88 20.68 13.84
N LYS A 172 -7.88 19.87 13.46
CA LYS A 172 -8.65 19.02 14.38
C LYS A 172 -7.91 17.75 14.79
N GLY A 173 -6.68 17.55 14.34
CA GLY A 173 -5.88 16.34 14.61
C GLY A 173 -6.36 15.10 13.87
N MET A 174 -7.18 15.24 12.82
CA MET A 174 -7.65 14.13 12.01
C MET A 174 -6.49 13.53 11.22
N THR A 175 -6.43 12.21 11.18
CA THR A 175 -5.46 11.49 10.36
C THR A 175 -6.06 11.10 9.01
N THR A 176 -5.20 10.75 8.05
CA THR A 176 -5.66 10.19 6.76
C THR A 176 -6.47 8.89 6.95
N ASP A 177 -6.15 8.10 7.98
CA ASP A 177 -6.90 6.88 8.30
C ASP A 177 -8.31 7.18 8.79
N ASP A 178 -8.50 8.26 9.58
CA ASP A 178 -9.83 8.70 10.04
C ASP A 178 -10.68 9.16 8.85
N ALA A 179 -10.08 9.89 7.91
CA ALA A 179 -10.77 10.31 6.69
C ALA A 179 -11.17 9.11 5.82
N ILE A 180 -10.30 8.10 5.70
CA ILE A 180 -10.61 6.85 4.97
C ILE A 180 -11.77 6.13 5.67
N LYS A 181 -11.72 5.97 6.99
CA LYS A 181 -12.79 5.37 7.77
C LYS A 181 -14.13 6.05 7.52
N HIS A 182 -14.15 7.38 7.60
CA HIS A 182 -15.35 8.18 7.34
C HIS A 182 -15.94 7.93 5.93
N ILE A 183 -15.09 7.77 4.92
CA ILE A 183 -15.55 7.43 3.56
C ILE A 183 -16.11 6.02 3.50
N LEU A 184 -15.44 5.04 4.12
CA LEU A 184 -15.90 3.64 4.15
C LEU A 184 -17.25 3.49 4.82
N ASP A 185 -17.53 4.25 5.87
CA ASP A 185 -18.79 4.26 6.61
C ASP A 185 -19.94 4.87 5.77
N LYS A 186 -19.63 5.87 4.93
CA LYS A 186 -20.60 6.52 4.04
C LYS A 186 -20.91 5.73 2.77
N VAL A 187 -19.94 4.99 2.24
CA VAL A 187 -20.09 4.22 1.00
C VAL A 187 -20.53 2.79 1.35
N LYS A 188 -21.80 2.58 1.35
CA LYS A 188 -22.40 1.24 1.50
C LYS A 188 -22.45 0.49 0.17
#